data_ada6c7b43e914db1a3b39c991e9e3309
#
_entry.id   ada6c7b43e914db1a3b39c991e9e3309
#
_cell.length_a   1.000
_cell.length_b   1.000
_cell.length_c   1.000
_cell.angle_alpha   90.00
_cell.angle_beta   90.00
_cell.angle_gamma   90.00
#
_symmetry.space_group_name_H-M   'P 1'
#
loop_
_entity.id
_entity.type
_entity.pdbx_description
1 polymer ?
#
loop_
_entity_poly.entity_id
_entity_poly.type
_entity_poly.pdbx_seq_one_letter_code
_entity_poly.pdbx_strand_id
1 'polypeptide(L)'
;TLSNGQTISGSNTAQYLENTVYLQDSSNKTLTDALEIEVARDSIQNLFTGMDVSKLFRFAEALPALAQNRDIQATSSDPSVQTLLTEDDFTQAPQSNAVDPTVGAYDNEQLASKMGWYLHRSATVTRTSCNQNGSQTYHVAYTLKNVLTTAEASGLNTYIDGQGWGLAKAAPGDSVDRMVFYAPKG
;
A
#
# COMPACT_ATOMS: atom_id res chain seq x y z
N THR A 1 -2.44 -16.28 17.49
CA THR A 1 -3.72 -15.72 18.01
C THR A 1 -3.40 -14.53 18.87
N LEU A 2 -4.02 -13.40 18.60
CA LEU A 2 -3.82 -12.14 19.33
C LEU A 2 -4.46 -12.17 20.72
N SER A 3 -4.10 -11.19 21.55
CA SER A 3 -4.62 -11.04 22.92
C SER A 3 -6.13 -10.86 22.99
N ASN A 4 -6.76 -10.35 21.92
CA ASN A 4 -8.23 -10.23 21.80
C ASN A 4 -8.91 -11.51 21.26
N GLY A 5 -8.18 -12.62 21.08
CA GLY A 5 -8.68 -13.89 20.58
C GLY A 5 -8.75 -14.03 19.05
N GLN A 6 -8.42 -13.00 18.29
CA GLN A 6 -8.39 -13.07 16.82
C GLN A 6 -7.20 -13.89 16.32
N THR A 7 -7.43 -14.74 15.34
CA THR A 7 -6.36 -15.50 14.69
C THR A 7 -5.95 -14.83 13.39
N ILE A 8 -4.68 -14.43 13.33
CA ILE A 8 -4.07 -13.77 12.16
C ILE A 8 -3.25 -14.76 11.37
N SER A 9 -3.31 -14.65 10.05
CA SER A 9 -2.57 -15.45 9.08
C SER A 9 -2.23 -14.59 7.86
N GLY A 10 -1.37 -15.06 6.97
CA GLY A 10 -1.05 -14.33 5.73
C GLY A 10 -2.26 -14.00 4.86
N SER A 11 -3.37 -14.75 4.98
CA SER A 11 -4.57 -14.51 4.17
C SER A 11 -5.52 -13.44 4.73
N ASN A 12 -5.41 -13.07 6.01
CA ASN A 12 -6.33 -12.10 6.63
C ASN A 12 -5.64 -10.91 7.32
N THR A 13 -4.30 -10.88 7.36
CA THR A 13 -3.56 -9.83 8.05
C THR A 13 -3.87 -8.44 7.49
N ALA A 14 -3.85 -8.27 6.17
CA ALA A 14 -4.14 -6.98 5.54
C ALA A 14 -5.58 -6.51 5.88
N GLN A 15 -6.56 -7.38 5.72
CA GLN A 15 -7.95 -7.06 6.08
C GLN A 15 -8.08 -6.70 7.56
N TYR A 16 -7.38 -7.41 8.43
CA TYR A 16 -7.43 -7.11 9.86
C TYR A 16 -6.85 -5.74 10.18
N LEU A 17 -5.64 -5.45 9.70
CA LEU A 17 -4.92 -4.20 9.99
C LEU A 17 -5.53 -2.97 9.31
N GLU A 18 -6.06 -3.12 8.09
CA GLU A 18 -6.58 -1.99 7.31
C GLU A 18 -8.07 -1.72 7.55
N ASN A 19 -8.80 -2.68 8.15
CA ASN A 19 -10.25 -2.56 8.29
C ASN A 19 -10.80 -3.12 9.61
N THR A 20 -10.64 -4.43 9.86
CA THR A 20 -11.38 -5.13 10.92
C THR A 20 -11.09 -4.59 12.31
N VAL A 21 -9.84 -4.28 12.63
CA VAL A 21 -9.45 -3.74 13.95
C VAL A 21 -10.15 -2.41 14.24
N TYR A 22 -10.35 -1.58 13.22
CA TYR A 22 -11.04 -0.28 13.36
C TYR A 22 -12.55 -0.41 13.46
N LEU A 23 -13.14 -1.42 12.81
CA LEU A 23 -14.57 -1.70 12.94
C LEU A 23 -14.92 -2.20 14.35
N GLN A 24 -14.05 -3.02 14.93
CA GLN A 24 -14.30 -3.66 16.22
C GLN A 24 -13.92 -2.77 17.41
N ASP A 25 -12.78 -2.08 17.33
CA ASP A 25 -12.11 -1.47 18.49
C ASP A 25 -11.87 0.04 18.34
N SER A 26 -12.49 0.73 17.38
CA SER A 26 -12.27 2.15 17.08
C SER A 26 -12.53 3.11 18.25
N SER A 27 -13.37 2.71 19.19
CA SER A 27 -13.62 3.50 20.43
C SER A 27 -12.44 3.46 21.40
N ASN A 28 -11.49 2.54 21.23
CA ASN A 28 -10.35 2.35 22.10
C ASN A 28 -9.05 2.35 21.31
N LYS A 29 -8.58 3.57 20.97
CA LYS A 29 -7.33 3.76 20.20
C LYS A 29 -6.13 3.03 20.82
N THR A 30 -6.01 3.02 22.14
CA THR A 30 -4.90 2.34 22.82
C THR A 30 -4.91 0.84 22.56
N LEU A 31 -6.10 0.22 22.54
CA LEU A 31 -6.25 -1.20 22.23
C LEU A 31 -5.93 -1.45 20.74
N THR A 32 -6.45 -0.62 19.85
CA THR A 32 -6.15 -0.72 18.40
C THR A 32 -4.65 -0.67 18.14
N ASP A 33 -3.97 0.35 18.67
CA ASP A 33 -2.50 0.51 18.53
C ASP A 33 -1.75 -0.70 19.12
N ALA A 34 -2.20 -1.23 20.27
CA ALA A 34 -1.58 -2.41 20.90
C ALA A 34 -1.73 -3.67 20.04
N LEU A 35 -2.89 -3.87 19.42
CA LEU A 35 -3.15 -5.01 18.53
C LEU A 35 -2.32 -4.91 17.23
N GLU A 36 -2.18 -3.72 16.65
CA GLU A 36 -1.30 -3.50 15.50
C GLU A 36 0.16 -3.83 15.83
N ILE A 37 0.66 -3.37 16.98
CA ILE A 37 2.00 -3.69 17.46
C ILE A 37 2.16 -5.19 17.70
N GLU A 38 1.13 -5.85 18.26
CA GLU A 38 1.15 -7.30 18.50
C GLU A 38 1.25 -8.06 17.17
N VAL A 39 0.46 -7.69 16.15
CA VAL A 39 0.55 -8.31 14.82
C VAL A 39 1.94 -8.13 14.22
N ALA A 40 2.50 -6.92 14.26
CA ALA A 40 3.83 -6.65 13.72
C ALA A 40 4.91 -7.47 14.44
N ARG A 41 4.91 -7.45 15.78
CA ARG A 41 5.85 -8.21 16.61
C ARG A 41 5.77 -9.71 16.33
N ASP A 42 4.56 -10.27 16.37
CA ASP A 42 4.34 -11.71 16.20
C ASP A 42 4.69 -12.15 14.76
N SER A 43 4.43 -11.31 13.76
CA SER A 43 4.83 -11.56 12.37
C SER A 43 6.36 -11.66 12.24
N ILE A 44 7.09 -10.70 12.81
CA ILE A 44 8.57 -10.70 12.80
C ILE A 44 9.12 -11.89 13.59
N GLN A 45 8.58 -12.15 14.79
CA GLN A 45 9.01 -13.29 15.59
C GLN A 45 8.79 -14.62 14.87
N ASN A 46 7.61 -14.80 14.24
CA ASN A 46 7.30 -16.01 13.50
C ASN A 46 8.14 -16.18 12.23
N LEU A 47 8.56 -15.08 11.60
CA LEU A 47 9.48 -15.12 10.47
C LEU A 47 10.81 -15.77 10.86
N PHE A 48 11.34 -15.39 12.01
CA PHE A 48 12.65 -15.87 12.50
C PHE A 48 12.59 -17.12 13.39
N THR A 49 11.43 -17.41 14.01
CA THR A 49 11.26 -18.59 14.85
C THR A 49 11.33 -19.87 14.02
N GLY A 50 12.22 -20.78 14.40
CA GLY A 50 12.44 -22.03 13.69
C GLY A 50 12.93 -21.79 12.26
N MET A 51 13.76 -20.76 12.04
CA MET A 51 14.43 -20.51 10.77
C MET A 51 15.37 -21.69 10.47
N ASP A 52 15.00 -22.48 9.51
CA ASP A 52 15.83 -23.51 8.91
C ASP A 52 16.27 -23.11 7.50
N VAL A 53 17.13 -23.92 6.90
CA VAL A 53 17.66 -23.65 5.54
C VAL A 53 16.52 -23.54 4.50
N SER A 54 15.47 -24.36 4.63
CA SER A 54 14.33 -24.33 3.70
C SER A 54 13.50 -23.04 3.83
N LYS A 55 13.26 -22.55 5.05
CA LYS A 55 12.61 -21.27 5.28
C LYS A 55 13.45 -20.11 4.76
N LEU A 56 14.77 -20.15 4.98
CA LEU A 56 15.68 -19.12 4.48
C LEU A 56 15.64 -19.04 2.95
N PHE A 57 15.69 -20.18 2.26
CA PHE A 57 15.58 -20.20 0.80
C PHE A 57 14.24 -19.64 0.31
N ARG A 58 13.11 -20.05 0.89
CA ARG A 58 11.79 -19.52 0.51
C ARG A 58 11.67 -18.01 0.75
N PHE A 59 12.26 -17.51 1.82
CA PHE A 59 12.32 -16.09 2.08
C PHE A 59 13.16 -15.36 1.02
N ALA A 60 14.36 -15.87 0.71
CA ALA A 60 15.22 -15.32 -0.31
C ALA A 60 14.57 -15.33 -1.71
N GLU A 61 13.86 -16.41 -2.07
CA GLU A 61 13.10 -16.50 -3.33
C GLU A 61 11.96 -15.48 -3.44
N ALA A 62 11.35 -15.09 -2.32
CA ALA A 62 10.26 -14.10 -2.31
C ALA A 62 10.78 -12.66 -2.43
N LEU A 63 12.00 -12.36 -1.99
CA LEU A 63 12.54 -11.00 -1.91
C LEU A 63 12.51 -10.23 -3.25
N PRO A 64 12.93 -10.80 -4.39
CA PRO A 64 12.92 -10.07 -5.66
C PRO A 64 11.52 -9.62 -6.07
N ALA A 65 10.50 -10.47 -5.89
CA ALA A 65 9.12 -10.10 -6.21
C ALA A 65 8.60 -9.00 -5.27
N LEU A 66 8.92 -9.06 -3.98
CA LEU A 66 8.55 -8.05 -3.00
C LEU A 66 9.24 -6.70 -3.28
N ALA A 67 10.50 -6.71 -3.74
CA ALA A 67 11.22 -5.52 -4.14
C ALA A 67 10.63 -4.89 -5.41
N GLN A 68 10.38 -5.69 -6.46
CA GLN A 68 9.76 -5.25 -7.71
C GLN A 68 8.36 -4.66 -7.50
N ASN A 69 7.56 -5.27 -6.62
CA ASN A 69 6.25 -4.77 -6.24
C ASN A 69 6.30 -3.57 -5.29
N ARG A 70 7.49 -3.23 -4.78
CA ARG A 70 7.72 -2.19 -3.77
C ARG A 70 7.06 -2.48 -2.41
N ASP A 71 6.78 -3.74 -2.12
CA ASP A 71 6.27 -4.20 -0.82
C ASP A 71 7.35 -4.13 0.26
N ILE A 72 8.62 -4.28 -0.13
CA ILE A 72 9.80 -4.09 0.72
C ILE A 72 10.69 -3.03 0.09
N GLN A 73 11.09 -2.05 0.91
CA GLN A 73 12.02 -1.00 0.52
C GLN A 73 13.09 -0.86 1.60
N ALA A 74 14.32 -0.60 1.16
CA ALA A 74 15.45 -0.46 2.06
C ALA A 74 16.36 0.69 1.63
N THR A 75 17.04 1.29 2.61
CA THR A 75 18.05 2.31 2.39
C THR A 75 19.22 2.07 3.34
N SER A 76 20.43 2.43 2.92
CA SER A 76 21.64 2.31 3.72
C SER A 76 22.46 3.59 3.65
N SER A 77 23.09 3.95 4.76
CA SER A 77 24.11 5.01 4.79
C SER A 77 25.48 4.55 4.27
N ASP A 78 25.70 3.23 4.14
CA ASP A 78 26.90 2.67 3.51
C ASP A 78 26.73 2.72 1.99
N PRO A 79 27.62 3.40 1.23
CA PRO A 79 27.48 3.54 -0.22
C PRO A 79 27.52 2.21 -0.98
N SER A 80 28.28 1.24 -0.52
CA SER A 80 28.38 -0.07 -1.19
C SER A 80 27.09 -0.88 -1.01
N VAL A 81 26.54 -0.88 0.18
CA VAL A 81 25.23 -1.50 0.46
C VAL A 81 24.11 -0.76 -0.29
N GLN A 82 24.13 0.58 -0.31
CA GLN A 82 23.13 1.36 -1.06
C GLN A 82 23.18 1.08 -2.56
N THR A 83 24.36 0.86 -3.14
CA THR A 83 24.50 0.47 -4.54
C THR A 83 23.81 -0.87 -4.82
N LEU A 84 24.07 -1.89 -4.01
CA LEU A 84 23.41 -3.20 -4.12
C LEU A 84 21.89 -3.10 -3.99
N LEU A 85 21.40 -2.34 -3.01
CA LEU A 85 19.97 -2.12 -2.83
C LEU A 85 19.32 -1.45 -4.07
N THR A 86 20.06 -0.58 -4.75
CA THR A 86 19.59 0.10 -5.97
C THR A 86 19.59 -0.85 -7.18
N GLU A 87 20.64 -1.65 -7.33
CA GLU A 87 20.77 -2.65 -8.41
C GLU A 87 19.68 -3.73 -8.32
N ASP A 88 19.29 -4.10 -7.11
CA ASP A 88 18.28 -5.12 -6.83
C ASP A 88 16.84 -4.56 -6.60
N ASP A 89 16.57 -3.30 -7.02
CA ASP A 89 15.26 -2.63 -6.95
C ASP A 89 14.68 -2.41 -5.55
N PHE A 90 15.49 -2.51 -4.49
CA PHE A 90 15.05 -2.25 -3.12
C PHE A 90 14.91 -0.77 -2.76
N THR A 91 15.27 0.16 -3.64
CA THR A 91 15.21 1.60 -3.36
C THR A 91 13.88 2.21 -3.78
N GLN A 92 13.52 3.35 -3.14
CA GLN A 92 12.27 4.07 -3.44
C GLN A 92 12.29 4.89 -4.73
N ALA A 93 13.45 5.08 -5.34
CA ALA A 93 13.58 5.93 -6.52
C ALA A 93 12.82 5.33 -7.70
N PRO A 94 11.89 6.07 -8.33
CA PRO A 94 11.28 5.61 -9.56
C PRO A 94 12.36 5.41 -10.61
N GLN A 95 12.52 4.18 -11.08
CA GLN A 95 13.40 3.87 -12.21
C GLN A 95 12.70 4.37 -13.46
N SER A 96 13.13 5.49 -14.01
CA SER A 96 12.58 6.02 -15.25
C SER A 96 13.71 6.53 -16.14
N ASN A 97 13.78 6.01 -17.34
CA ASN A 97 14.70 6.45 -18.38
C ASN A 97 13.99 6.45 -19.75
N ALA A 98 14.68 6.85 -20.80
CA ALA A 98 14.09 6.96 -22.14
C ALA A 98 13.73 5.58 -22.76
N VAL A 99 14.35 4.49 -22.28
CA VAL A 99 14.07 3.11 -22.76
C VAL A 99 12.91 2.51 -21.99
N ASP A 100 12.89 2.70 -20.65
CA ASP A 100 11.87 2.19 -19.75
C ASP A 100 11.16 3.35 -19.04
N PRO A 101 10.25 4.05 -19.74
CA PRO A 101 9.54 5.18 -19.15
C PRO A 101 8.56 4.73 -18.08
N THR A 102 8.68 5.27 -16.88
CA THR A 102 7.82 4.97 -15.75
C THR A 102 6.87 6.13 -15.47
N VAL A 103 5.60 5.85 -15.31
CA VAL A 103 4.56 6.78 -14.84
C VAL A 103 4.24 6.48 -13.39
N GLY A 104 4.25 7.49 -12.53
CA GLY A 104 3.80 7.37 -11.15
C GLY A 104 2.39 7.94 -10.98
N ALA A 105 1.50 7.20 -10.31
CA ALA A 105 0.21 7.71 -9.83
C ALA A 105 0.15 7.50 -8.33
N TYR A 106 0.06 8.57 -7.57
CA TYR A 106 0.07 8.56 -6.12
C TYR A 106 -1.23 9.14 -5.60
N ASP A 107 -1.81 8.40 -4.71
CA ASP A 107 -3.05 8.70 -4.05
C ASP A 107 -2.76 9.17 -2.63
N ASN A 108 -3.31 10.31 -2.25
CA ASN A 108 -3.12 10.90 -0.94
C ASN A 108 -4.49 11.32 -0.39
N GLU A 109 -4.98 10.57 0.57
CA GLU A 109 -6.24 10.84 1.21
C GLU A 109 -6.23 12.17 1.96
N GLN A 110 -7.28 12.97 1.78
CA GLN A 110 -7.42 14.30 2.39
C GLN A 110 -8.29 14.29 3.66
N LEU A 111 -8.95 13.18 3.93
CA LEU A 111 -9.62 12.90 5.19
C LEU A 111 -8.69 12.09 6.09
N ALA A 112 -8.74 12.30 7.41
CA ALA A 112 -8.07 11.41 8.35
C ALA A 112 -8.93 10.17 8.58
N SER A 113 -9.05 9.32 7.57
CA SER A 113 -9.96 8.19 7.50
C SER A 113 -9.26 6.84 7.28
N LYS A 114 -10.03 5.78 7.22
CA LYS A 114 -9.61 4.44 6.82
C LYS A 114 -10.34 3.97 5.56
N MET A 115 -10.81 4.93 4.76
CA MET A 115 -11.55 4.65 3.53
C MET A 115 -10.71 3.99 2.43
N GLY A 116 -9.39 4.06 2.52
CA GLY A 116 -8.48 3.42 1.57
C GLY A 116 -8.72 1.94 1.34
N TRP A 117 -9.24 1.21 2.35
CA TRP A 117 -9.66 -0.19 2.25
C TRP A 117 -10.77 -0.42 1.21
N TYR A 118 -11.68 0.54 1.08
CA TYR A 118 -12.83 0.46 0.17
C TYR A 118 -12.54 1.03 -1.22
N LEU A 119 -11.31 1.48 -1.47
CA LEU A 119 -10.92 2.03 -2.78
C LEU A 119 -10.22 0.98 -3.63
N HIS A 120 -10.87 0.57 -4.70
CA HIS A 120 -10.23 -0.23 -5.74
C HIS A 120 -9.53 0.69 -6.73
N ARG A 121 -8.26 0.39 -6.98
CA ARG A 121 -7.37 1.15 -7.86
C ARG A 121 -7.08 0.33 -9.10
N SER A 122 -7.18 0.95 -10.26
CA SER A 122 -6.75 0.34 -11.52
C SER A 122 -6.17 1.38 -12.47
N ALA A 123 -5.25 0.95 -13.32
CA ALA A 123 -4.67 1.77 -14.36
C ALA A 123 -4.66 1.03 -15.69
N THR A 124 -4.95 1.75 -16.78
CA THR A 124 -4.79 1.26 -18.15
C THR A 124 -3.85 2.18 -18.88
N VAL A 125 -2.80 1.61 -19.45
CA VAL A 125 -1.81 2.33 -20.26
C VAL A 125 -2.00 1.94 -21.71
N THR A 126 -2.28 2.90 -22.58
CA THR A 126 -2.47 2.70 -24.02
C THR A 126 -1.50 3.54 -24.81
N ARG A 127 -0.69 2.91 -25.65
CA ARG A 127 0.16 3.65 -26.60
C ARG A 127 -0.71 4.18 -27.74
N THR A 128 -0.74 5.50 -27.91
CA THR A 128 -1.58 6.17 -28.90
C THR A 128 -0.82 6.55 -30.17
N SER A 129 0.50 6.74 -30.08
CA SER A 129 1.33 6.97 -31.26
C SER A 129 2.75 6.44 -31.07
N CYS A 130 3.39 6.16 -32.22
CA CYS A 130 4.81 5.86 -32.32
C CYS A 130 5.33 6.59 -33.56
N ASN A 131 6.19 7.55 -33.36
CA ASN A 131 6.71 8.42 -34.41
C ASN A 131 8.00 7.85 -35.01
N GLN A 132 8.34 8.26 -36.23
CA GLN A 132 9.54 7.80 -36.92
C GLN A 132 10.86 8.19 -36.21
N ASN A 133 10.83 9.23 -35.38
CA ASN A 133 11.99 9.66 -34.57
C ASN A 133 12.10 8.82 -33.25
N GLY A 134 11.28 7.78 -33.09
CA GLY A 134 11.28 6.93 -31.90
C GLY A 134 10.46 7.48 -30.72
N SER A 135 9.93 8.69 -30.79
CA SER A 135 9.05 9.21 -29.72
C SER A 135 7.72 8.50 -29.70
N GLN A 136 7.19 8.29 -28.49
CA GLN A 136 5.94 7.59 -28.29
C GLN A 136 5.01 8.42 -27.40
N THR A 137 3.72 8.31 -27.65
CA THR A 137 2.68 8.94 -26.82
C THR A 137 1.84 7.89 -26.16
N TYR A 138 1.60 8.05 -24.88
CA TYR A 138 0.77 7.15 -24.09
C TYR A 138 -0.39 7.91 -23.48
N HIS A 139 -1.53 7.25 -23.42
CA HIS A 139 -2.69 7.64 -22.62
C HIS A 139 -2.73 6.73 -21.39
N VAL A 140 -2.75 7.34 -20.21
CA VAL A 140 -2.90 6.62 -18.94
C VAL A 140 -4.23 6.98 -18.35
N ALA A 141 -5.13 5.99 -18.24
CA ALA A 141 -6.39 6.10 -17.53
C ALA A 141 -6.23 5.46 -16.15
N TYR A 142 -6.39 6.25 -15.10
CA TYR A 142 -6.38 5.79 -13.72
C TYR A 142 -7.78 5.87 -13.13
N THR A 143 -8.23 4.79 -12.51
CA THR A 143 -9.58 4.70 -11.92
C THR A 143 -9.47 4.42 -10.44
N LEU A 144 -10.11 5.28 -9.64
CA LEU A 144 -10.46 5.03 -8.25
C LEU A 144 -11.93 4.66 -8.19
N LYS A 145 -12.26 3.53 -7.60
CA LYS A 145 -13.63 3.08 -7.42
C LYS A 145 -13.87 2.80 -5.95
N ASN A 146 -14.73 3.60 -5.33
CA ASN A 146 -15.26 3.28 -4.01
C ASN A 146 -16.26 2.12 -4.16
N VAL A 147 -15.99 1.01 -3.47
CA VAL A 147 -16.83 -0.20 -3.53
C VAL A 147 -17.74 -0.34 -2.31
N LEU A 148 -17.68 0.62 -1.39
CA LEU A 148 -18.56 0.66 -0.22
C LEU A 148 -20.01 0.84 -0.66
N THR A 149 -20.89 -0.01 -0.17
CA THR A 149 -22.33 0.14 -0.42
C THR A 149 -22.94 1.20 0.51
N THR A 150 -24.08 1.79 0.10
CA THR A 150 -24.81 2.75 0.94
C THR A 150 -25.20 2.14 2.30
N ALA A 151 -25.53 0.87 2.33
CA ALA A 151 -25.87 0.16 3.57
C ALA A 151 -24.66 0.04 4.53
N GLU A 152 -23.48 -0.30 3.99
CA GLU A 152 -22.25 -0.34 4.75
C GLU A 152 -21.84 1.06 5.22
N ALA A 153 -21.93 2.06 4.36
CA ALA A 153 -21.61 3.46 4.69
C ALA A 153 -22.38 3.96 5.91
N SER A 154 -23.66 3.61 6.00
CA SER A 154 -24.52 4.03 7.13
C SER A 154 -24.13 3.37 8.47
N GLY A 155 -23.35 2.30 8.45
CA GLY A 155 -22.88 1.57 9.62
C GLY A 155 -21.43 1.91 10.03
N LEU A 156 -20.72 2.72 9.24
CA LEU A 156 -19.34 3.09 9.57
C LEU A 156 -19.30 4.04 10.79
N ASN A 157 -18.29 3.84 11.61
CA ASN A 157 -17.99 4.79 12.67
C ASN A 157 -17.15 5.96 12.12
N THR A 158 -17.14 7.09 12.82
CA THR A 158 -16.46 8.33 12.40
C THR A 158 -14.94 8.20 12.29
N TYR A 159 -14.35 7.19 12.91
CA TYR A 159 -12.91 6.92 12.78
C TYR A 159 -12.57 6.31 11.42
N ILE A 160 -13.46 5.50 10.86
CA ILE A 160 -13.28 4.89 9.54
C ILE A 160 -13.59 5.89 8.43
N ASP A 161 -14.73 6.57 8.49
CA ASP A 161 -15.15 7.49 7.43
C ASP A 161 -14.54 8.90 7.54
N GLY A 162 -13.80 9.18 8.61
CA GLY A 162 -13.10 10.45 8.80
C GLY A 162 -14.01 11.66 9.02
N GLN A 163 -15.29 11.45 9.36
CA GLN A 163 -16.23 12.54 9.59
C GLN A 163 -15.77 13.46 10.73
N GLY A 164 -15.62 14.74 10.40
CA GLY A 164 -15.12 15.76 11.33
C GLY A 164 -13.61 15.86 11.43
N TRP A 165 -12.86 15.05 10.71
CA TRP A 165 -11.40 15.04 10.69
C TRP A 165 -10.87 15.35 9.28
N GLY A 166 -9.75 16.05 9.21
CA GLY A 166 -9.09 16.36 7.94
C GLY A 166 -9.46 17.73 7.35
N LEU A 167 -8.97 17.97 6.13
CA LEU A 167 -9.06 19.28 5.46
C LEU A 167 -10.29 19.39 4.54
N ALA A 168 -10.90 18.28 4.19
CA ALA A 168 -12.05 18.20 3.30
C ALA A 168 -13.33 17.88 4.08
N LYS A 169 -14.47 18.26 3.49
CA LYS A 169 -15.78 17.83 3.95
C LYS A 169 -16.34 16.83 2.96
N ALA A 170 -16.81 15.70 3.45
CA ALA A 170 -17.39 14.63 2.67
C ALA A 170 -18.66 14.11 3.34
N ALA A 171 -19.51 13.44 2.60
CA ALA A 171 -20.63 12.69 3.16
C ALA A 171 -20.14 11.38 3.80
N PRO A 172 -20.90 10.76 4.70
CA PRO A 172 -20.55 9.46 5.24
C PRO A 172 -20.28 8.42 4.14
N GLY A 173 -19.12 7.76 4.23
CA GLY A 173 -18.68 6.77 3.24
C GLY A 173 -18.03 7.33 1.97
N ASP A 174 -17.92 8.65 1.82
CA ASP A 174 -17.12 9.24 0.76
C ASP A 174 -15.62 9.14 1.08
N SER A 175 -14.79 9.06 0.05
CA SER A 175 -13.36 9.31 0.11
C SER A 175 -13.01 10.57 -0.65
N VAL A 176 -12.07 11.34 -0.13
CA VAL A 176 -11.56 12.56 -0.79
C VAL A 176 -10.06 12.41 -0.96
N ASP A 177 -9.63 12.25 -2.19
CA ASP A 177 -8.26 11.90 -2.53
C ASP A 177 -7.61 12.96 -3.41
N ARG A 178 -6.36 13.29 -3.09
CA ARG A 178 -5.49 14.06 -3.96
C ARG A 178 -4.66 13.09 -4.79
N MET A 179 -4.87 13.12 -6.10
CA MET A 179 -4.05 12.37 -7.04
C MET A 179 -2.86 13.21 -7.52
N VAL A 180 -1.67 12.63 -7.46
CA VAL A 180 -0.44 13.23 -8.02
C VAL A 180 0.10 12.30 -9.08
N PHE A 181 0.26 12.83 -10.29
CA PHE A 181 0.79 12.07 -11.43
C PHE A 181 2.19 12.58 -11.78
N TYR A 182 3.13 11.67 -11.92
CA TYR A 182 4.47 11.93 -12.39
C TYR A 182 4.64 11.37 -13.80
N ALA A 183 4.98 12.22 -14.73
CA ALA A 183 5.32 11.81 -16.09
C ALA A 183 6.71 11.16 -16.12
N PRO A 184 6.99 10.30 -17.11
CA PRO A 184 8.33 9.78 -17.32
C PRO A 184 9.31 10.93 -17.54
N LYS A 185 10.55 10.72 -17.15
CA LYS A 185 11.64 11.62 -17.51
C LYS A 185 11.95 11.41 -19.01
N GLY A 186 11.54 12.35 -19.81
CA GLY A 186 11.80 12.41 -21.25
C GLY A 186 13.04 13.23 -21.58
#